data_2c49fb3ab55aeaaea1b965855004d8ee
#
_entry.id   2c49fb3ab55aeaaea1b965855004d8ee
#
_cell.length_a   1.000
_cell.length_b   1.000
_cell.length_c   1.000
_cell.angle_alpha   90.00
_cell.angle_beta   90.00
_cell.angle_gamma   90.00
#
_symmetry.space_group_name_H-M   'P 1'
#
loop_
_entity.id
_entity.type
_entity.pdbx_description
1 polymer ?
#
loop_
_entity_poly.entity_id
_entity_poly.type
_entity_poly.pdbx_seq_one_letter_code
_entity_poly.pdbx_strand_id
1 'polypeptide(L)'
;MMHRKRGWAVAAVLLVVLQLLLQTRAAHIVQQNPTVTVTLSSPLTAGQLAAAREWEKSNANTQAVTASFWSEKAAAVSADSDRTAEDVTCIGFDGTAQDCLPVEYLQGTAPGVVGQQCAISSTLAWTLFGSYDIMGLTVALDRTEYFISGVFKSKSKTLLYPAQSGFTHAALRGLSPDTPKTDAE
;
A
#
# COMPACT_ATOMS: atom_id res chain seq x y z
N MET A 1 -6.54 42.78 -36.17
CA MET A 1 -6.19 42.40 -34.77
C MET A 1 -7.23 41.52 -34.09
N MET A 2 -8.37 41.20 -34.69
CA MET A 2 -9.47 40.42 -34.07
C MET A 2 -9.35 38.88 -34.18
N HIS A 3 -8.56 38.32 -35.09
CA HIS A 3 -8.45 36.85 -35.28
C HIS A 3 -7.59 36.14 -34.22
N ARG A 4 -6.61 36.82 -33.60
CA ARG A 4 -5.74 36.21 -32.55
C ARG A 4 -6.50 35.94 -31.23
N LYS A 5 -7.48 36.74 -30.87
CA LYS A 5 -8.26 36.54 -29.61
C LYS A 5 -9.23 35.37 -29.69
N ARG A 6 -9.75 35.03 -30.89
CA ARG A 6 -10.65 33.89 -31.07
C ARG A 6 -9.91 32.53 -30.95
N GLY A 7 -8.65 32.44 -31.39
CA GLY A 7 -7.85 31.23 -31.25
C GLY A 7 -7.55 30.86 -29.78
N TRP A 8 -7.28 31.87 -28.95
CA TRP A 8 -7.03 31.65 -27.52
C TRP A 8 -8.27 31.17 -26.75
N ALA A 9 -9.43 31.67 -27.08
CA ALA A 9 -10.70 31.26 -26.48
C ALA A 9 -11.03 29.78 -26.84
N VAL A 10 -10.80 29.40 -28.09
CA VAL A 10 -11.01 28.02 -28.54
C VAL A 10 -10.01 27.05 -27.85
N ALA A 11 -8.74 27.45 -27.74
CA ALA A 11 -7.73 26.64 -27.04
C ALA A 11 -8.05 26.48 -25.54
N ALA A 12 -8.52 27.53 -24.88
CA ALA A 12 -8.93 27.48 -23.48
C ALA A 12 -10.14 26.56 -23.26
N VAL A 13 -11.14 26.60 -24.13
CA VAL A 13 -12.31 25.72 -24.08
C VAL A 13 -11.90 24.25 -24.30
N LEU A 14 -11.02 23.98 -25.27
CA LEU A 14 -10.50 22.64 -25.51
C LEU A 14 -9.73 22.08 -24.30
N LEU A 15 -8.92 22.92 -23.63
CA LEU A 15 -8.20 22.52 -22.41
C LEU A 15 -9.16 22.18 -21.27
N VAL A 16 -10.21 22.98 -21.06
CA VAL A 16 -11.22 22.71 -20.03
C VAL A 16 -11.99 21.42 -20.33
N VAL A 17 -12.38 21.20 -21.59
CA VAL A 17 -13.08 19.96 -22.01
C VAL A 17 -12.16 18.75 -21.83
N LEU A 18 -10.87 18.84 -22.20
CA LEU A 18 -9.90 17.78 -22.00
C LEU A 18 -9.70 17.48 -20.49
N GLN A 19 -9.64 18.49 -19.66
CA GLN A 19 -9.51 18.36 -18.22
C GLN A 19 -10.75 17.70 -17.57
N LEU A 20 -11.95 18.06 -18.02
CA LEU A 20 -13.20 17.41 -17.62
C LEU A 20 -13.27 15.93 -18.06
N LEU A 21 -12.83 15.62 -19.29
CA LEU A 21 -12.76 14.26 -19.80
C LEU A 21 -11.74 13.41 -19.03
N LEU A 22 -10.61 13.97 -18.64
CA LEU A 22 -9.62 13.27 -17.81
C LEU A 22 -10.15 13.01 -16.40
N GLN A 23 -10.87 13.96 -15.80
CA GLN A 23 -11.50 13.79 -14.48
C GLN A 23 -12.61 12.74 -14.49
N THR A 24 -13.47 12.72 -15.53
CA THR A 24 -14.51 11.70 -15.67
C THR A 24 -13.92 10.31 -15.91
N ARG A 25 -12.84 10.19 -16.67
CA ARG A 25 -12.14 8.91 -16.86
C ARG A 25 -11.45 8.43 -15.58
N ALA A 26 -10.80 9.32 -14.82
CA ALA A 26 -10.21 8.97 -13.54
C ALA A 26 -11.27 8.52 -12.53
N ALA A 27 -12.41 9.21 -12.44
CA ALA A 27 -13.53 8.80 -11.60
C ALA A 27 -14.14 7.45 -12.04
N HIS A 28 -14.21 7.18 -13.33
CA HIS A 28 -14.73 5.91 -13.86
C HIS A 28 -13.79 4.73 -13.57
N ILE A 29 -12.47 4.93 -13.60
CA ILE A 29 -11.47 3.89 -13.25
C ILE A 29 -11.55 3.55 -11.76
N VAL A 30 -11.75 4.53 -10.90
CA VAL A 30 -11.94 4.32 -9.44
C VAL A 30 -13.24 3.55 -9.16
N GLN A 31 -14.31 3.78 -9.93
CA GLN A 31 -15.56 3.04 -9.79
C GLN A 31 -15.50 1.60 -10.33
N GLN A 32 -14.61 1.30 -11.28
CA GLN A 32 -14.50 -0.03 -11.89
C GLN A 32 -13.75 -1.06 -11.04
N ASN A 33 -12.98 -0.62 -10.02
CA ASN A 33 -12.27 -1.50 -9.09
C ASN A 33 -12.43 -1.02 -7.64
N PRO A 34 -13.63 -1.15 -7.06
CA PRO A 34 -13.84 -0.78 -5.67
C PRO A 34 -12.97 -1.67 -4.78
N THR A 35 -12.14 -1.04 -3.95
CA THR A 35 -11.41 -1.72 -2.89
C THR A 35 -12.25 -1.62 -1.62
N VAL A 36 -12.65 -2.76 -1.08
CA VAL A 36 -13.40 -2.85 0.17
C VAL A 36 -12.43 -3.20 1.29
N THR A 37 -12.31 -2.32 2.28
CA THR A 37 -11.50 -2.59 3.48
C THR A 37 -12.40 -3.11 4.59
N VAL A 38 -11.97 -4.20 5.22
CA VAL A 38 -12.68 -4.87 6.31
C VAL A 38 -11.75 -5.01 7.51
N THR A 39 -12.26 -4.75 8.71
CA THR A 39 -11.58 -5.08 9.96
C THR A 39 -12.03 -6.46 10.42
N LEU A 40 -11.08 -7.33 10.72
CA LEU A 40 -11.34 -8.70 11.13
C LEU A 40 -11.68 -8.73 12.64
N SER A 41 -12.63 -9.55 13.04
CA SER A 41 -13.03 -9.72 14.44
C SER A 41 -11.97 -10.44 15.29
N SER A 42 -11.10 -11.22 14.64
CA SER A 42 -9.95 -11.87 15.24
C SER A 42 -8.76 -11.86 14.30
N PRO A 43 -7.52 -11.84 14.80
CA PRO A 43 -6.33 -11.88 13.95
C PRO A 43 -6.27 -13.14 13.09
N LEU A 44 -5.96 -12.96 11.80
CA LEU A 44 -5.85 -14.08 10.85
C LEU A 44 -4.63 -14.93 11.13
N THR A 45 -4.83 -16.22 11.27
CA THR A 45 -3.75 -17.21 11.47
C THR A 45 -3.06 -17.56 10.15
N ALA A 46 -1.85 -18.09 10.20
CA ALA A 46 -1.13 -18.54 9.01
C ALA A 46 -1.90 -19.62 8.22
N GLY A 47 -2.61 -20.52 8.90
CA GLY A 47 -3.45 -21.54 8.24
C GLY A 47 -4.64 -20.95 7.49
N GLN A 48 -5.31 -19.94 8.07
CA GLN A 48 -6.39 -19.22 7.40
C GLN A 48 -5.89 -18.40 6.21
N LEU A 49 -4.72 -17.78 6.33
CA LEU A 49 -4.08 -17.08 5.21
C LEU A 49 -3.79 -18.03 4.05
N ALA A 50 -3.20 -19.20 4.34
CA ALA A 50 -2.91 -20.22 3.33
C ALA A 50 -4.19 -20.69 2.62
N ALA A 51 -5.28 -20.90 3.38
CA ALA A 51 -6.59 -21.26 2.82
C ALA A 51 -7.15 -20.15 1.92
N ALA A 52 -7.02 -18.88 2.31
CA ALA A 52 -7.44 -17.74 1.50
C ALA A 52 -6.65 -17.65 0.18
N ARG A 53 -5.33 -17.86 0.22
CA ARG A 53 -4.48 -17.87 -0.99
C ARG A 53 -4.80 -19.05 -1.92
N GLU A 54 -5.12 -20.20 -1.38
CA GLU A 54 -5.54 -21.35 -2.19
C GLU A 54 -6.90 -21.12 -2.85
N TRP A 55 -7.82 -20.49 -2.12
CA TRP A 55 -9.11 -20.09 -2.67
C TRP A 55 -8.95 -19.07 -3.82
N GLU A 56 -8.09 -18.05 -3.67
CA GLU A 56 -7.78 -17.08 -4.73
C GLU A 56 -7.28 -17.78 -6.00
N LYS A 57 -6.32 -18.73 -5.85
CA LYS A 57 -5.77 -19.50 -6.98
C LYS A 57 -6.85 -20.31 -7.67
N SER A 58 -7.70 -21.00 -6.89
CA SER A 58 -8.73 -21.87 -7.43
C SER A 58 -9.82 -21.11 -8.19
N ASN A 59 -10.07 -19.84 -7.81
CA ASN A 59 -11.12 -19.01 -8.38
C ASN A 59 -10.60 -17.93 -9.34
N ALA A 60 -9.30 -17.86 -9.60
CA ALA A 60 -8.68 -16.84 -10.46
C ALA A 60 -9.29 -16.74 -11.87
N ASN A 61 -9.81 -17.85 -12.42
CA ASN A 61 -10.43 -17.90 -13.72
C ASN A 61 -11.92 -17.50 -13.73
N THR A 62 -12.56 -17.49 -12.56
CA THR A 62 -14.01 -17.24 -12.43
C THR A 62 -14.29 -15.87 -11.85
N GLN A 63 -13.46 -15.45 -10.90
CA GLN A 63 -13.56 -14.15 -10.24
C GLN A 63 -12.15 -13.67 -9.88
N ALA A 64 -11.66 -12.62 -10.52
CA ALA A 64 -10.35 -12.04 -10.24
C ALA A 64 -10.42 -11.16 -8.96
N VAL A 65 -10.79 -11.78 -7.83
CA VAL A 65 -10.76 -11.13 -6.51
C VAL A 65 -9.38 -11.33 -5.92
N THR A 66 -8.73 -10.24 -5.53
CA THR A 66 -7.45 -10.28 -4.81
C THR A 66 -7.64 -9.70 -3.42
N ALA A 67 -7.04 -10.34 -2.42
CA ALA A 67 -7.05 -9.88 -1.05
C ALA A 67 -5.66 -9.44 -0.61
N SER A 68 -5.58 -8.34 0.11
CA SER A 68 -4.38 -7.88 0.81
C SER A 68 -4.70 -7.79 2.29
N PHE A 69 -3.82 -8.33 3.13
CA PHE A 69 -4.01 -8.39 4.58
C PHE A 69 -2.93 -7.59 5.28
N TRP A 70 -3.25 -6.94 6.41
CA TRP A 70 -2.26 -6.22 7.21
C TRP A 70 -2.66 -6.10 8.67
N SER A 71 -1.67 -5.79 9.47
CA SER A 71 -1.83 -5.41 10.87
C SER A 71 -0.84 -4.31 11.23
N GLU A 72 -1.18 -3.51 12.23
CA GLU A 72 -0.34 -2.45 12.74
C GLU A 72 0.07 -2.76 14.19
N LYS A 73 1.33 -2.50 14.51
CA LYS A 73 1.84 -2.53 15.87
C LYS A 73 2.87 -1.43 16.10
N ALA A 74 2.95 -0.91 17.31
CA ALA A 74 4.04 -0.05 17.72
C ALA A 74 5.23 -0.92 18.18
N ALA A 75 6.43 -0.61 17.69
CA ALA A 75 7.65 -1.32 18.08
C ALA A 75 8.88 -0.40 17.94
N ALA A 76 9.98 -0.79 18.57
CA ALA A 76 11.29 -0.20 18.33
C ALA A 76 11.91 -0.78 17.07
N VAL A 77 12.54 0.07 16.26
CA VAL A 77 13.29 -0.30 15.06
C VAL A 77 14.70 0.24 15.17
N SER A 78 15.70 -0.61 14.97
CA SER A 78 17.10 -0.23 15.03
C SER A 78 17.79 -0.31 13.67
N ALA A 79 18.71 0.60 13.42
CA ALA A 79 19.67 0.54 12.33
C ALA A 79 21.04 0.43 13.01
N ASP A 80 21.72 -0.69 12.87
CA ASP A 80 22.92 -1.01 13.62
C ASP A 80 22.78 -0.96 15.17
N SER A 81 23.88 -1.18 15.89
CA SER A 81 23.89 -1.28 17.35
C SER A 81 23.53 0.01 18.09
N ASP A 82 23.67 1.17 17.45
CA ASP A 82 23.70 2.46 18.16
C ASP A 82 22.53 3.41 17.83
N ARG A 83 21.70 3.08 16.84
CA ARG A 83 20.57 3.94 16.45
C ARG A 83 19.25 3.17 16.50
N THR A 84 18.42 3.55 17.45
CA THR A 84 17.10 2.99 17.63
C THR A 84 16.05 4.09 17.58
N ALA A 85 14.98 3.85 16.86
CA ALA A 85 13.78 4.67 16.87
C ALA A 85 12.69 3.96 17.64
N GLU A 86 12.19 4.59 18.68
CA GLU A 86 11.06 4.14 19.47
C GLU A 86 9.73 4.59 18.84
N ASP A 87 8.63 3.92 19.22
CA ASP A 87 7.26 4.24 18.81
C ASP A 87 7.10 4.29 17.28
N VAL A 88 7.71 3.32 16.59
CA VAL A 88 7.54 3.16 15.13
C VAL A 88 6.27 2.37 14.86
N THR A 89 5.39 2.91 14.02
CA THR A 89 4.23 2.16 13.50
C THR A 89 4.73 1.14 12.48
N CYS A 90 4.75 -0.13 12.87
CA CYS A 90 5.17 -1.24 12.04
C CYS A 90 3.93 -1.89 11.41
N ILE A 91 3.84 -1.84 10.08
CA ILE A 91 2.74 -2.40 9.30
C ILE A 91 3.23 -3.69 8.65
N GLY A 92 2.77 -4.82 9.19
CA GLY A 92 3.01 -6.13 8.61
C GLY A 92 1.94 -6.45 7.58
N PHE A 93 2.31 -6.85 6.37
CA PHE A 93 1.35 -7.09 5.30
C PHE A 93 1.61 -8.38 4.53
N ASP A 94 0.56 -8.89 3.88
CA ASP A 94 0.60 -9.92 2.84
C ASP A 94 -0.34 -9.52 1.69
N GLY A 95 0.13 -9.61 0.44
CA GLY A 95 -0.56 -9.14 -0.76
C GLY A 95 0.07 -7.89 -1.36
N THR A 96 -0.75 -6.92 -1.76
CA THR A 96 -0.26 -5.68 -2.39
C THR A 96 -0.05 -4.60 -1.33
N ALA A 97 1.19 -4.17 -1.15
CA ALA A 97 1.56 -3.11 -0.19
C ALA A 97 0.75 -1.82 -0.37
N GLN A 98 0.43 -1.47 -1.62
CA GLN A 98 -0.34 -0.27 -1.95
C GLN A 98 -1.80 -0.33 -1.47
N ASP A 99 -2.38 -1.53 -1.32
CA ASP A 99 -3.73 -1.70 -0.78
C ASP A 99 -3.75 -1.53 0.75
N CYS A 100 -2.63 -1.87 1.40
CA CYS A 100 -2.45 -1.75 2.85
C CYS A 100 -2.06 -0.32 3.24
N LEU A 101 -1.16 0.29 2.49
CA LEU A 101 -0.64 1.64 2.73
C LEU A 101 -0.42 2.37 1.40
N PRO A 102 -1.40 3.15 0.92
CA PRO A 102 -1.26 3.94 -0.31
C PRO A 102 -0.34 5.14 -0.09
N VAL A 103 0.94 5.00 -0.43
CA VAL A 103 1.97 6.02 -0.23
C VAL A 103 2.73 6.33 -1.51
N GLU A 104 3.33 7.52 -1.55
CA GLU A 104 4.25 7.97 -2.59
C GLU A 104 5.68 7.60 -2.20
N TYR A 105 6.37 6.80 -3.05
CA TYR A 105 7.78 6.46 -2.84
C TYR A 105 8.68 7.59 -3.34
N LEU A 106 9.59 8.01 -2.47
CA LEU A 106 10.65 9.00 -2.79
C LEU A 106 11.83 8.32 -3.48
N GLN A 107 12.14 7.07 -3.04
CA GLN A 107 13.18 6.24 -3.61
C GLN A 107 12.78 4.76 -3.53
N GLY A 108 13.27 3.96 -4.46
CA GLY A 108 13.02 2.52 -4.49
C GLY A 108 11.56 2.16 -4.77
N THR A 109 11.12 1.04 -4.23
CA THR A 109 9.79 0.47 -4.47
C THR A 109 9.22 -0.15 -3.20
N ALA A 110 7.93 -0.51 -3.27
CA ALA A 110 7.29 -1.31 -2.23
C ALA A 110 8.04 -2.64 -2.01
N PRO A 111 8.13 -3.13 -0.76
CA PRO A 111 8.68 -4.45 -0.49
C PRO A 111 7.79 -5.54 -1.07
N GLY A 112 8.42 -6.63 -1.52
CA GLY A 112 7.69 -7.84 -1.92
C GLY A 112 7.17 -8.61 -0.70
N VAL A 113 6.20 -9.50 -0.91
CA VAL A 113 5.67 -10.38 0.14
C VAL A 113 6.63 -11.53 0.49
N VAL A 114 7.63 -11.76 -0.35
CA VAL A 114 8.66 -12.80 -0.16
C VAL A 114 10.01 -12.15 0.10
N GLY A 115 10.71 -12.65 1.10
CA GLY A 115 12.02 -12.15 1.48
C GLY A 115 11.97 -11.18 2.67
N GLN A 116 13.14 -10.73 3.07
CA GLN A 116 13.33 -9.79 4.19
C GLN A 116 13.53 -8.36 3.67
N GLN A 117 12.57 -7.87 2.88
CA GLN A 117 12.58 -6.49 2.40
C GLN A 117 11.59 -5.65 3.21
N CYS A 118 11.92 -4.37 3.39
CA CYS A 118 11.01 -3.42 4.01
C CYS A 118 11.04 -2.08 3.27
N ALA A 119 10.00 -1.28 3.49
CA ALA A 119 10.02 0.13 3.14
C ALA A 119 9.84 0.95 4.41
N ILE A 120 10.52 2.08 4.49
CA ILE A 120 10.44 2.97 5.65
C ILE A 120 10.00 4.37 5.26
N SER A 121 9.36 5.05 6.18
CA SER A 121 8.96 6.45 5.98
C SER A 121 10.17 7.37 5.93
N SER A 122 10.03 8.50 5.24
CA SER A 122 11.07 9.56 5.20
C SER A 122 11.44 10.06 6.60
N THR A 123 10.48 10.14 7.52
CA THR A 123 10.75 10.52 8.91
C THR A 123 11.59 9.46 9.63
N LEU A 124 11.30 8.17 9.45
CA LEU A 124 12.07 7.09 10.05
C LEU A 124 13.47 7.00 9.44
N ALA A 125 13.59 7.15 8.10
CA ALA A 125 14.87 7.21 7.40
C ALA A 125 15.77 8.30 7.95
N TRP A 126 15.22 9.49 8.14
CA TRP A 126 15.97 10.62 8.72
C TRP A 126 16.36 10.37 10.18
N THR A 127 15.46 9.79 10.98
CA THR A 127 15.74 9.48 12.39
C THR A 127 16.88 8.46 12.56
N LEU A 128 16.89 7.41 11.73
CA LEU A 128 17.86 6.32 11.85
C LEU A 128 19.18 6.60 11.11
N PHE A 129 19.12 7.25 9.95
CA PHE A 129 20.28 7.35 9.04
C PHE A 129 20.71 8.79 8.75
N GLY A 130 19.84 9.78 9.01
CA GLY A 130 20.09 11.19 8.63
C GLY A 130 20.10 11.41 7.12
N SER A 131 19.59 10.47 6.33
CA SER A 131 19.59 10.47 4.87
C SER A 131 18.39 9.70 4.31
N TYR A 132 18.06 9.96 3.04
CA TYR A 132 17.11 9.13 2.26
C TYR A 132 17.86 8.17 1.30
N ASP A 133 19.14 8.36 1.08
CA ASP A 133 19.98 7.47 0.25
C ASP A 133 20.46 6.28 1.10
N ILE A 134 19.55 5.32 1.30
CA ILE A 134 19.70 4.22 2.24
C ILE A 134 19.24 2.88 1.63
N MET A 135 19.12 2.83 0.31
CA MET A 135 18.71 1.59 -0.36
C MET A 135 19.70 0.46 -0.11
N GLY A 136 19.18 -0.71 0.27
CA GLY A 136 20.01 -1.88 0.58
C GLY A 136 20.64 -1.88 1.97
N LEU A 137 20.52 -0.80 2.76
CA LEU A 137 20.86 -0.84 4.18
C LEU A 137 19.83 -1.69 4.95
N THR A 138 20.19 -2.10 6.16
CA THR A 138 19.34 -2.95 7.00
C THR A 138 18.75 -2.19 8.17
N VAL A 139 17.57 -2.63 8.58
CA VAL A 139 16.94 -2.28 9.86
C VAL A 139 16.52 -3.56 10.57
N ALA A 140 16.57 -3.57 11.88
CA ALA A 140 16.09 -4.71 12.70
C ALA A 140 14.77 -4.36 13.37
N LEU A 141 13.80 -5.27 13.24
CA LEU A 141 12.52 -5.30 13.95
C LEU A 141 12.37 -6.65 14.64
N ASP A 142 12.17 -6.66 15.95
CA ASP A 142 11.99 -7.92 16.74
C ASP A 142 13.10 -8.95 16.48
N ARG A 143 14.36 -8.52 16.39
CA ARG A 143 15.55 -9.34 16.08
C ARG A 143 15.60 -9.89 14.64
N THR A 144 14.71 -9.47 13.77
CA THR A 144 14.73 -9.83 12.35
C THR A 144 15.26 -8.66 11.56
N GLU A 145 16.26 -8.92 10.71
CA GLU A 145 16.82 -7.91 9.81
C GLU A 145 16.03 -7.82 8.51
N TYR A 146 15.79 -6.60 8.06
CA TYR A 146 15.11 -6.30 6.81
C TYR A 146 15.95 -5.35 5.98
N PHE A 147 16.09 -5.65 4.68
CA PHE A 147 16.74 -4.76 3.71
C PHE A 147 15.77 -3.67 3.25
N ILE A 148 16.21 -2.44 3.25
CA ILE A 148 15.40 -1.31 2.79
C ILE A 148 15.31 -1.34 1.26
N SER A 149 14.11 -1.60 0.73
CA SER A 149 13.77 -1.59 -0.70
C SER A 149 13.11 -0.30 -1.15
N GLY A 150 12.65 0.54 -0.23
CA GLY A 150 12.01 1.80 -0.54
C GLY A 150 11.92 2.77 0.63
N VAL A 151 11.91 4.04 0.29
CA VAL A 151 11.61 5.15 1.20
C VAL A 151 10.38 5.88 0.70
N PHE A 152 9.35 5.99 1.52
CA PHE A 152 8.11 6.68 1.17
C PHE A 152 7.90 7.95 1.99
N LYS A 153 7.13 8.87 1.44
CA LYS A 153 6.82 10.16 2.05
C LYS A 153 5.81 9.99 3.18
N SER A 154 6.21 10.29 4.41
CA SER A 154 5.32 10.33 5.58
C SER A 154 5.91 11.18 6.69
N LYS A 155 5.03 11.82 7.47
CA LYS A 155 5.40 12.57 8.67
C LYS A 155 5.50 11.69 9.93
N SER A 156 4.97 10.47 9.89
CA SER A 156 5.04 9.50 10.97
C SER A 156 6.21 8.55 10.78
N LYS A 157 6.80 8.07 11.86
CA LYS A 157 7.78 6.98 11.84
C LYS A 157 7.05 5.69 11.52
N THR A 158 7.18 5.18 10.30
CA THR A 158 6.47 4.01 9.82
C THR A 158 7.42 3.06 9.11
N LEU A 159 7.26 1.77 9.36
CA LEU A 159 7.94 0.67 8.69
C LEU A 159 6.89 -0.27 8.10
N LEU A 160 7.03 -0.60 6.82
CA LEU A 160 6.19 -1.55 6.07
C LEU A 160 7.02 -2.79 5.75
N TYR A 161 6.56 -3.98 6.14
CA TYR A 161 7.31 -5.22 6.00
C TYR A 161 6.38 -6.42 5.71
N PRO A 162 6.84 -7.47 5.01
CA PRO A 162 6.06 -8.66 4.79
C PRO A 162 5.87 -9.45 6.10
N ALA A 163 4.65 -9.90 6.37
CA ALA A 163 4.29 -10.72 7.51
C ALA A 163 3.55 -11.99 7.06
N GLN A 164 3.46 -12.99 7.93
CA GLN A 164 2.87 -14.29 7.59
C GLN A 164 1.60 -14.62 8.39
N SER A 165 1.26 -13.83 9.39
CA SER A 165 0.09 -14.04 10.25
C SER A 165 -0.19 -12.83 11.13
N GLY A 166 -1.28 -12.87 11.88
CA GLY A 166 -1.64 -11.84 12.86
C GLY A 166 -2.32 -10.64 12.25
N PHE A 167 -2.85 -10.77 11.03
CA PHE A 167 -3.52 -9.66 10.34
C PHE A 167 -4.87 -9.36 10.95
N THR A 168 -5.16 -8.08 11.12
CA THR A 168 -6.40 -7.55 11.69
C THR A 168 -7.26 -6.82 10.66
N HIS A 169 -6.72 -6.58 9.46
CA HIS A 169 -7.39 -5.88 8.37
C HIS A 169 -7.23 -6.66 7.08
N ALA A 170 -8.22 -6.50 6.20
CA ALA A 170 -8.17 -7.01 4.83
C ALA A 170 -8.69 -5.96 3.85
N ALA A 171 -8.07 -5.90 2.67
CA ALA A 171 -8.56 -5.15 1.52
C ALA A 171 -8.89 -6.14 0.41
N LEU A 172 -10.11 -6.10 -0.08
CA LEU A 172 -10.59 -6.93 -1.18
C LEU A 172 -10.75 -6.06 -2.42
N ARG A 173 -10.15 -6.49 -3.52
CA ARG A 173 -10.24 -5.83 -4.83
C ARG A 173 -10.84 -6.78 -5.86
N GLY A 174 -11.62 -6.24 -6.79
CA GLY A 174 -12.27 -7.03 -7.84
C GLY A 174 -13.65 -7.55 -7.46
N LEU A 175 -14.24 -7.12 -6.33
CA LEU A 175 -15.62 -7.41 -6.01
C LEU A 175 -16.55 -6.67 -7.01
N SER A 176 -17.38 -7.43 -7.72
CA SER A 176 -18.46 -6.83 -8.51
C SER A 176 -19.54 -6.26 -7.59
N PRO A 177 -20.11 -5.07 -7.88
CA PRO A 177 -21.20 -4.51 -7.08
C PRO A 177 -22.47 -5.38 -7.03
N ASP A 178 -22.58 -6.36 -7.92
CA ASP A 178 -23.72 -7.29 -8.00
C ASP A 178 -23.56 -8.56 -7.15
N THR A 179 -22.49 -8.69 -6.38
CA THR A 179 -22.34 -9.83 -5.47
C THR A 179 -23.27 -9.62 -4.26
N PRO A 180 -24.31 -10.45 -4.03
CA PRO A 180 -25.18 -10.30 -2.87
C PRO A 180 -24.31 -10.43 -1.60
N LYS A 181 -24.51 -9.51 -0.66
CA LYS A 181 -23.93 -9.61 0.68
C LYS A 181 -24.46 -10.92 1.28
N THR A 182 -23.63 -11.94 1.30
CA THR A 182 -23.90 -13.12 2.12
C THR A 182 -23.63 -12.69 3.55
N ASP A 183 -24.71 -12.52 4.32
CA ASP A 183 -24.62 -12.30 5.75
C ASP A 183 -23.86 -13.49 6.33
N ALA A 184 -22.67 -13.22 6.82
CA ALA A 184 -21.86 -14.22 7.54
C ALA A 184 -22.46 -14.34 8.94
N GLU A 185 -23.22 -15.41 9.20
CA GLU A 185 -23.51 -15.92 10.53
C GLU A 185 -22.25 -16.50 11.18
#